data_f95eb259003acec6bd98cf4d6996550a
#
_entry.id   f95eb259003acec6bd98cf4d6996550a
#
_cell.length_a   1.000
_cell.length_b   1.000
_cell.length_c   1.000
_cell.angle_alpha   90.00
_cell.angle_beta   90.00
_cell.angle_gamma   90.00
#
_symmetry.space_group_name_H-M   'P 1'
#
loop_
_entity.id
_entity.type
_entity.pdbx_description
1 polymer ?
#
loop_
_entity_poly.entity_id
_entity_poly.type
_entity_poly.pdbx_seq_one_letter_code
_entity_poly.pdbx_strand_id
1 'polypeptide(L)'
;MLSVDGPQGTREQVGTIGGAPHAESFTVIGETPVVATKGTVYWPQGSAAINLQGSMTLQTPSTDGKQNGWVAVATPRGLATVNLSTKKTAETPNSGKGEPAQPVSTGGCVFAAWAQKANNYAKVCSVDGSDMTFDTLTNINATSELIFRTNHRLVILNDVVNGNVWNPQESTKVIKIQWNKVETKQSKQQEQNNDSANNQHNFSKTCSSQSGQIKAEDDSFGARTGSQQILDVLRN
;
A
#
# COMPACT_ATOMS: atom_id res chain seq x y z
N MET A 1 2.41 3.13 -23.42
CA MET A 1 2.41 3.79 -22.10
C MET A 1 2.35 5.29 -22.30
N LEU A 2 1.59 5.99 -21.49
CA LEU A 2 1.46 7.44 -21.55
C LEU A 2 2.09 8.05 -20.30
N SER A 3 2.94 9.05 -20.46
CA SER A 3 3.39 9.93 -19.39
C SER A 3 2.47 11.15 -19.32
N VAL A 4 2.25 11.66 -18.12
CA VAL A 4 1.50 12.90 -17.89
C VAL A 4 2.44 13.85 -17.16
N ASP A 5 2.76 14.97 -17.77
CA ASP A 5 3.66 15.96 -17.19
C ASP A 5 2.91 17.25 -16.86
N GLY A 6 3.15 17.75 -15.65
CA GLY A 6 2.66 19.01 -15.12
C GLY A 6 1.14 19.09 -14.87
N PRO A 7 0.66 20.22 -14.32
CA PRO A 7 -0.74 20.42 -13.98
C PRO A 7 -1.69 20.55 -15.18
N GLN A 8 -1.14 20.77 -16.37
CA GLN A 8 -1.89 20.84 -17.65
C GLN A 8 -2.07 19.47 -18.31
N GLY A 9 -1.45 18.41 -17.78
CA GLY A 9 -1.70 17.03 -18.17
C GLY A 9 -1.29 16.70 -19.61
N THR A 10 -0.15 17.16 -20.09
CA THR A 10 0.38 16.74 -21.40
C THR A 10 0.61 15.23 -21.40
N ARG A 11 -0.01 14.52 -22.34
CA ARG A 11 0.14 13.06 -22.47
C ARG A 11 1.16 12.77 -23.55
N GLU A 12 2.24 12.10 -23.19
CA GLU A 12 3.24 11.63 -24.12
C GLU A 12 3.30 10.09 -24.10
N GLN A 13 3.40 9.47 -25.27
CA GLN A 13 3.60 8.04 -25.38
C GLN A 13 5.09 7.74 -25.18
N VAL A 14 5.46 7.22 -24.01
CA VAL A 14 6.85 6.90 -23.66
C VAL A 14 7.31 5.51 -24.09
N GLY A 15 6.42 4.67 -24.65
CA GLY A 15 6.79 3.35 -25.16
C GLY A 15 5.61 2.41 -25.32
N THR A 16 5.91 1.26 -25.93
CA THR A 16 4.97 0.14 -26.10
C THR A 16 5.58 -1.11 -25.48
N ILE A 17 4.80 -1.84 -24.69
CA ILE A 17 5.18 -3.17 -24.20
C ILE A 17 4.61 -4.18 -25.20
N GLY A 18 5.48 -4.83 -25.98
CA GLY A 18 5.07 -5.87 -26.92
C GLY A 18 4.71 -7.17 -26.23
N GLY A 19 3.77 -7.93 -26.79
CA GLY A 19 3.47 -9.30 -26.37
C GLY A 19 2.54 -9.46 -25.16
N ALA A 20 2.03 -8.38 -24.58
CA ALA A 20 1.09 -8.43 -23.45
C ALA A 20 -0.37 -8.29 -23.93
N PRO A 21 -1.09 -9.39 -24.26
CA PRO A 21 -2.40 -9.29 -24.93
C PRO A 21 -3.52 -8.76 -24.01
N HIS A 22 -3.48 -9.11 -22.73
CA HIS A 22 -4.47 -8.67 -21.72
C HIS A 22 -3.77 -8.56 -20.36
N ALA A 23 -3.59 -7.35 -19.89
CA ALA A 23 -2.98 -7.10 -18.60
C ALA A 23 -3.88 -7.58 -17.46
N GLU A 24 -3.36 -8.44 -16.59
CA GLU A 24 -3.98 -8.81 -15.30
C GLU A 24 -3.59 -7.82 -14.21
N SER A 25 -2.35 -7.37 -14.25
CA SER A 25 -1.80 -6.42 -13.28
C SER A 25 -0.79 -5.50 -13.96
N PHE A 26 -0.65 -4.28 -13.41
CA PHE A 26 0.25 -3.25 -13.90
C PHE A 26 0.95 -2.54 -12.74
N THR A 27 2.21 -2.20 -12.93
CA THR A 27 3.00 -1.37 -12.00
C THR A 27 4.06 -0.55 -12.71
N VAL A 28 4.75 0.31 -11.98
CA VAL A 28 5.92 1.06 -12.44
C VAL A 28 7.04 0.91 -11.41
N ILE A 29 8.23 0.52 -11.87
CA ILE A 29 9.44 0.39 -11.05
C ILE A 29 10.45 1.44 -11.51
N GLY A 30 10.62 2.48 -10.69
CA GLY A 30 11.29 3.70 -11.15
C GLY A 30 10.56 4.27 -12.35
N GLU A 31 11.20 4.30 -13.52
CA GLU A 31 10.61 4.75 -14.78
C GLU A 31 10.16 3.58 -15.69
N THR A 32 10.37 2.34 -15.25
CA THR A 32 10.06 1.15 -16.05
C THR A 32 8.65 0.67 -15.83
N PRO A 33 7.77 0.73 -16.83
CA PRO A 33 6.45 0.12 -16.78
C PRO A 33 6.54 -1.40 -16.85
N VAL A 34 5.77 -2.08 -16.02
CA VAL A 34 5.74 -3.54 -15.94
C VAL A 34 4.28 -4.01 -15.98
N VAL A 35 4.02 -5.03 -16.79
CA VAL A 35 2.70 -5.64 -16.96
C VAL A 35 2.82 -7.14 -16.71
N ALA A 36 1.85 -7.72 -16.01
CA ALA A 36 1.74 -9.16 -15.84
C ALA A 36 0.48 -9.70 -16.55
N THR A 37 0.62 -10.83 -17.21
CA THR A 37 -0.47 -11.54 -17.86
C THR A 37 -0.11 -13.01 -18.13
N LYS A 38 -1.02 -13.94 -17.83
CA LYS A 38 -0.94 -15.36 -18.19
C LYS A 38 0.41 -16.02 -17.88
N GLY A 39 0.92 -15.84 -16.66
CA GLY A 39 2.17 -16.47 -16.24
C GLY A 39 3.44 -15.79 -16.78
N THR A 40 3.34 -14.58 -17.35
CA THR A 40 4.50 -13.85 -17.87
C THR A 40 4.46 -12.39 -17.45
N VAL A 41 5.61 -11.88 -17.05
CA VAL A 41 5.83 -10.46 -16.76
C VAL A 41 6.53 -9.83 -17.96
N TYR A 42 6.05 -8.68 -18.41
CA TYR A 42 6.54 -7.94 -19.57
C TYR A 42 6.96 -6.52 -19.16
N TRP A 43 8.01 -6.03 -19.79
CA TRP A 43 8.48 -4.64 -19.70
C TRP A 43 9.13 -4.23 -21.04
N PRO A 44 9.45 -2.97 -21.29
CA PRO A 44 9.94 -2.53 -22.60
C PRO A 44 11.18 -3.29 -23.11
N GLN A 45 12.06 -3.77 -22.20
CA GLN A 45 13.32 -4.42 -22.56
C GLN A 45 13.21 -5.96 -22.58
N GLY A 46 12.05 -6.53 -22.24
CA GLY A 46 11.90 -7.97 -22.25
C GLY A 46 10.71 -8.55 -21.54
N SER A 47 10.79 -9.83 -21.26
CA SER A 47 9.80 -10.58 -20.52
C SER A 47 10.46 -11.71 -19.72
N ALA A 48 9.74 -12.20 -18.70
CA ALA A 48 10.13 -13.36 -17.92
C ALA A 48 8.89 -14.19 -17.56
N ALA A 49 8.99 -15.50 -17.67
CA ALA A 49 7.94 -16.43 -17.27
C ALA A 49 7.95 -16.64 -15.75
N ILE A 50 6.77 -16.79 -15.18
CA ILE A 50 6.52 -17.18 -13.79
C ILE A 50 5.79 -18.52 -13.80
N ASN A 51 6.36 -19.51 -13.12
CA ASN A 51 5.80 -20.86 -13.04
C ASN A 51 4.76 -21.02 -11.93
N LEU A 52 4.74 -20.10 -10.95
CA LEU A 52 3.71 -20.06 -9.91
C LEU A 52 2.34 -19.86 -10.53
N GLN A 53 1.42 -20.79 -10.23
CA GLN A 53 0.06 -20.79 -10.81
C GLN A 53 -0.85 -19.76 -10.17
N GLY A 54 -1.86 -19.33 -10.94
CA GLY A 54 -2.93 -18.42 -10.53
C GLY A 54 -2.79 -17.03 -11.15
N SER A 55 -3.68 -16.15 -10.76
CA SER A 55 -3.65 -14.73 -11.12
C SER A 55 -2.38 -14.06 -10.59
N MET A 56 -1.82 -13.17 -11.38
CA MET A 56 -0.60 -12.45 -11.00
C MET A 56 -0.92 -11.05 -10.50
N THR A 57 -0.48 -10.72 -9.30
CA THR A 57 -0.61 -9.40 -8.70
C THR A 57 0.78 -8.78 -8.53
N LEU A 58 1.07 -7.77 -9.35
CA LEU A 58 2.31 -7.00 -9.26
C LEU A 58 2.29 -6.10 -8.02
N GLN A 59 3.46 -5.84 -7.44
CA GLN A 59 3.62 -4.88 -6.36
C GLN A 59 3.13 -3.49 -6.74
N THR A 60 2.85 -2.66 -5.74
CA THR A 60 2.59 -1.23 -5.94
C THR A 60 3.78 -0.53 -6.62
N PRO A 61 3.56 0.59 -7.32
CA PRO A 61 4.64 1.38 -7.89
C PRO A 61 5.72 1.70 -6.85
N SER A 62 6.98 1.58 -7.25
CA SER A 62 8.13 1.91 -6.42
C SER A 62 8.98 2.97 -7.10
N THR A 63 9.19 4.09 -6.39
CA THR A 63 10.06 5.19 -6.79
C THR A 63 11.31 5.28 -5.92
N ASP A 64 11.43 4.44 -4.89
CA ASP A 64 12.63 4.41 -4.06
C ASP A 64 13.77 3.77 -4.87
N GLY A 65 14.85 4.51 -5.10
CA GLY A 65 16.01 4.05 -5.87
C GLY A 65 16.70 2.80 -5.32
N LYS A 66 16.24 2.24 -4.19
CA LYS A 66 16.79 1.02 -3.59
C LYS A 66 16.25 -0.27 -4.20
N GLN A 67 15.10 -0.19 -4.86
CA GLN A 67 14.49 -1.33 -5.56
C GLN A 67 14.62 -1.20 -7.09
N ASN A 68 15.62 -0.49 -7.58
CA ASN A 68 15.82 -0.35 -9.01
C ASN A 68 16.12 -1.69 -9.66
N GLY A 69 15.41 -1.99 -10.75
CA GLY A 69 15.71 -3.09 -11.65
C GLY A 69 15.09 -4.44 -11.30
N TRP A 70 14.18 -4.53 -10.32
CA TRP A 70 13.43 -5.76 -10.07
C TRP A 70 12.00 -5.50 -9.59
N VAL A 71 11.10 -6.45 -9.83
CA VAL A 71 9.71 -6.40 -9.44
C VAL A 71 9.29 -7.68 -8.73
N ALA A 72 8.41 -7.57 -7.75
CA ALA A 72 7.78 -8.71 -7.11
C ALA A 72 6.38 -8.97 -7.64
N VAL A 73 6.05 -10.26 -7.73
CA VAL A 73 4.78 -10.79 -8.24
C VAL A 73 4.22 -11.76 -7.23
N ALA A 74 3.08 -11.46 -6.65
CA ALA A 74 2.35 -12.42 -5.83
C ALA A 74 1.34 -13.19 -6.68
N THR A 75 1.22 -14.48 -6.41
CA THR A 75 0.16 -15.35 -6.92
C THR A 75 -0.51 -16.06 -5.75
N PRO A 76 -1.69 -16.70 -5.93
CA PRO A 76 -2.28 -17.53 -4.87
C PRO A 76 -1.35 -18.66 -4.38
N ARG A 77 -0.26 -18.94 -5.10
CA ARG A 77 0.66 -20.04 -4.86
C ARG A 77 2.04 -19.62 -4.36
N GLY A 78 2.31 -18.34 -4.21
CA GLY A 78 3.60 -17.88 -3.72
C GLY A 78 4.00 -16.49 -4.18
N LEU A 79 5.27 -16.18 -3.96
CA LEU A 79 5.89 -14.92 -4.34
C LEU A 79 7.06 -15.19 -5.30
N ALA A 80 7.13 -14.39 -6.34
CA ALA A 80 8.26 -14.38 -7.26
C ALA A 80 8.91 -12.99 -7.29
N THR A 81 10.21 -12.95 -7.55
CA THR A 81 10.95 -11.75 -7.93
C THR A 81 11.44 -11.89 -9.37
N VAL A 82 11.42 -10.81 -10.12
CA VAL A 82 11.89 -10.74 -11.51
C VAL A 82 12.93 -9.64 -11.62
N ASN A 83 14.12 -9.99 -12.01
CA ASN A 83 15.17 -9.02 -12.32
C ASN A 83 14.95 -8.50 -13.75
N LEU A 84 14.64 -7.22 -13.88
CA LEU A 84 14.30 -6.59 -15.15
C LEU A 84 15.50 -6.46 -16.11
N SER A 85 16.73 -6.44 -15.56
CA SER A 85 17.96 -6.32 -16.37
C SER A 85 18.43 -7.70 -16.86
N THR A 86 18.46 -8.70 -15.98
CA THR A 86 19.00 -10.05 -16.32
C THR A 86 17.93 -11.02 -16.79
N LYS A 87 16.64 -10.66 -16.66
CA LYS A 87 15.47 -11.51 -16.95
C LYS A 87 15.37 -12.77 -16.10
N LYS A 88 16.16 -12.86 -15.01
CA LYS A 88 16.11 -13.99 -14.08
C LYS A 88 14.91 -13.83 -13.13
N THR A 89 14.32 -14.97 -12.80
CA THR A 89 13.25 -15.08 -11.80
C THR A 89 13.74 -15.90 -10.61
N ALA A 90 13.26 -15.54 -9.42
CA ALA A 90 13.33 -16.40 -8.24
C ALA A 90 11.91 -16.60 -7.73
N GLU A 91 11.52 -17.84 -7.51
CA GLU A 91 10.16 -18.22 -7.16
C GLU A 91 10.17 -19.02 -5.86
N THR A 92 9.39 -18.60 -4.88
CA THR A 92 9.20 -19.32 -3.62
C THR A 92 7.74 -19.69 -3.47
N PRO A 93 7.42 -21.00 -3.63
CA PRO A 93 6.05 -21.47 -3.47
C PRO A 93 5.55 -21.29 -2.03
N ASN A 94 4.27 -20.93 -1.92
CA ASN A 94 3.54 -20.95 -0.66
C ASN A 94 2.66 -22.22 -0.61
N SER A 95 2.57 -22.85 0.55
CA SER A 95 1.75 -24.07 0.76
C SER A 95 0.24 -23.81 0.66
N GLY A 96 -0.18 -22.55 0.79
CA GLY A 96 -1.59 -22.14 0.74
C GLY A 96 -2.10 -21.84 -0.68
N LYS A 97 -3.35 -21.40 -0.74
CA LYS A 97 -4.07 -20.98 -1.96
C LYS A 97 -4.84 -19.69 -1.74
N GLY A 98 -4.40 -18.88 -0.79
CA GLY A 98 -5.08 -17.62 -0.47
C GLY A 98 -4.87 -16.56 -1.55
N GLU A 99 -5.88 -15.71 -1.74
CA GLU A 99 -5.76 -14.57 -2.63
C GLU A 99 -4.71 -13.58 -2.08
N PRO A 100 -3.77 -13.14 -2.91
CA PRO A 100 -2.77 -12.18 -2.49
C PRO A 100 -3.34 -10.76 -2.40
N ALA A 101 -2.99 -10.05 -1.33
CA ALA A 101 -3.03 -8.61 -1.34
C ALA A 101 -2.00 -8.06 -2.36
N GLN A 102 -2.24 -6.89 -2.92
CA GLN A 102 -1.23 -6.25 -3.76
C GLN A 102 0.04 -6.01 -2.93
N PRO A 103 1.19 -6.60 -3.30
CA PRO A 103 2.43 -6.40 -2.57
C PRO A 103 2.86 -4.93 -2.54
N VAL A 104 3.53 -4.51 -1.48
CA VAL A 104 4.06 -3.15 -1.36
C VAL A 104 5.56 -3.17 -1.21
N SER A 105 6.20 -2.12 -1.74
CA SER A 105 7.63 -1.93 -1.64
C SER A 105 7.96 -0.72 -0.78
N THR A 106 8.87 -0.90 0.17
CA THR A 106 9.45 0.21 0.94
C THR A 106 10.81 -0.17 1.54
N GLY A 107 11.73 0.79 1.58
CA GLY A 107 13.06 0.59 2.16
C GLY A 107 13.92 -0.45 1.45
N GLY A 108 13.63 -0.76 0.18
CA GLY A 108 14.33 -1.78 -0.62
C GLY A 108 13.78 -3.20 -0.42
N CYS A 109 12.73 -3.38 0.39
CA CYS A 109 12.07 -4.67 0.59
C CYS A 109 10.65 -4.65 0.02
N VAL A 110 10.16 -5.82 -0.38
CA VAL A 110 8.75 -6.05 -0.74
C VAL A 110 8.08 -6.89 0.34
N PHE A 111 6.84 -6.55 0.63
CA PHE A 111 5.98 -7.21 1.58
C PHE A 111 4.74 -7.72 0.86
N ALA A 112 4.40 -8.99 1.08
CA ALA A 112 3.25 -9.66 0.48
C ALA A 112 2.42 -10.37 1.56
N ALA A 113 1.11 -10.49 1.35
CA ALA A 113 0.23 -11.20 2.27
C ALA A 113 -0.89 -11.92 1.51
N TRP A 114 -1.42 -13.01 2.10
CA TRP A 114 -2.45 -13.86 1.51
C TRP A 114 -3.60 -14.10 2.49
N ALA A 115 -4.80 -14.13 1.97
CA ALA A 115 -6.01 -14.49 2.74
C ALA A 115 -6.05 -15.99 3.02
N GLN A 116 -5.23 -16.47 3.98
CA GLN A 116 -5.11 -17.87 4.39
C GLN A 116 -4.62 -17.99 5.84
N LYS A 117 -4.73 -19.19 6.45
CA LYS A 117 -4.43 -19.36 7.88
C LYS A 117 -2.95 -19.36 8.24
N ALA A 118 -2.09 -19.89 7.38
CA ALA A 118 -0.67 -20.07 7.67
C ALA A 118 0.19 -19.64 6.48
N ASN A 119 1.45 -19.29 6.73
CA ASN A 119 2.36 -18.75 5.70
C ASN A 119 1.70 -17.63 4.89
N ASN A 120 0.99 -16.76 5.59
CA ASN A 120 0.12 -15.74 5.00
C ASN A 120 0.78 -14.37 4.86
N TYR A 121 2.09 -14.31 5.12
CA TYR A 121 2.89 -13.11 4.98
C TYR A 121 4.27 -13.46 4.48
N ALA A 122 4.82 -12.66 3.61
CA ALA A 122 6.19 -12.79 3.14
C ALA A 122 6.89 -11.44 3.07
N LYS A 123 8.21 -11.49 3.25
CA LYS A 123 9.13 -10.36 3.06
C LYS A 123 10.30 -10.82 2.20
N VAL A 124 10.73 -9.99 1.26
CA VAL A 124 11.92 -10.17 0.44
C VAL A 124 12.61 -8.83 0.21
N CYS A 125 13.93 -8.76 0.37
CA CYS A 125 14.73 -7.56 0.17
C CYS A 125 15.81 -7.75 -0.90
N SER A 126 15.96 -8.96 -1.44
CA SER A 126 16.92 -9.30 -2.49
C SER A 126 16.21 -9.68 -3.79
N VAL A 127 16.82 -9.32 -4.92
CA VAL A 127 16.28 -9.61 -6.25
C VAL A 127 16.34 -11.10 -6.61
N ASP A 128 17.28 -11.83 -6.03
CA ASP A 128 17.43 -13.28 -6.23
C ASP A 128 16.56 -14.11 -5.26
N GLY A 129 15.78 -13.44 -4.41
CA GLY A 129 14.89 -14.10 -3.46
C GLY A 129 15.60 -14.86 -2.34
N SER A 130 16.92 -14.74 -2.22
CA SER A 130 17.71 -15.52 -1.25
C SER A 130 17.37 -15.22 0.21
N ASP A 131 16.82 -14.05 0.48
CA ASP A 131 16.37 -13.61 1.81
C ASP A 131 14.84 -13.66 1.98
N MET A 132 14.12 -14.31 1.04
CA MET A 132 12.68 -14.43 1.11
C MET A 132 12.26 -15.29 2.31
N THR A 133 11.44 -14.71 3.17
CA THR A 133 10.91 -15.38 4.35
C THR A 133 9.39 -15.39 4.33
N PHE A 134 8.80 -16.50 4.79
CA PHE A 134 7.37 -16.60 5.06
C PHE A 134 7.12 -16.66 6.55
N ASP A 135 6.04 -16.02 7.00
CA ASP A 135 5.60 -16.01 8.39
C ASP A 135 4.06 -16.11 8.46
N THR A 136 3.54 -16.25 9.67
CA THR A 136 2.12 -16.38 9.91
C THR A 136 1.63 -15.24 10.81
N LEU A 137 0.89 -14.31 10.21
CA LEU A 137 0.12 -13.29 10.93
C LEU A 137 -1.14 -13.94 11.52
N THR A 138 -1.41 -13.67 12.78
CA THR A 138 -2.56 -14.23 13.48
C THR A 138 -3.89 -13.61 13.00
N ASN A 139 -4.98 -14.38 13.07
CA ASN A 139 -6.34 -13.93 12.72
C ASN A 139 -6.61 -13.61 11.24
N ILE A 140 -5.74 -14.01 10.34
CA ILE A 140 -6.02 -14.01 8.91
C ILE A 140 -6.66 -15.35 8.52
N ASN A 141 -7.62 -15.32 7.63
CA ASN A 141 -8.30 -16.50 7.08
C ASN A 141 -8.73 -16.26 5.62
N ALA A 142 -9.38 -17.26 5.02
CA ALA A 142 -9.77 -17.21 3.60
C ALA A 142 -10.86 -16.16 3.28
N THR A 143 -11.54 -15.62 4.29
CA THR A 143 -12.55 -14.55 4.12
C THR A 143 -11.99 -13.17 4.40
N SER A 144 -10.72 -13.07 4.76
CA SER A 144 -10.04 -11.78 4.97
C SER A 144 -9.85 -11.07 3.64
N GLU A 145 -10.11 -9.77 3.63
CA GLU A 145 -9.76 -8.88 2.52
C GLU A 145 -8.60 -7.99 2.97
N LEU A 146 -7.41 -8.30 2.44
CA LEU A 146 -6.16 -7.74 2.90
C LEU A 146 -5.71 -6.57 2.03
N ILE A 147 -5.42 -5.44 2.66
CA ILE A 147 -4.92 -4.24 1.98
C ILE A 147 -3.71 -3.70 2.73
N PHE A 148 -2.59 -3.58 2.03
CA PHE A 148 -1.44 -2.87 2.55
C PHE A 148 -1.62 -1.35 2.49
N ARG A 149 -1.11 -0.67 3.51
CA ARG A 149 -0.93 0.78 3.55
C ARG A 149 0.51 1.08 3.91
N THR A 150 1.09 2.05 3.23
CA THR A 150 2.46 2.48 3.51
C THR A 150 2.47 3.97 3.86
N ASN A 151 3.30 4.32 4.85
CA ASN A 151 3.62 5.69 5.18
C ASN A 151 5.14 5.78 5.36
N HIS A 152 5.85 6.35 4.38
CA HIS A 152 7.30 6.31 4.30
C HIS A 152 7.84 4.88 4.37
N ARG A 153 8.42 4.49 5.53
CA ARG A 153 8.99 3.15 5.75
C ARG A 153 8.08 2.24 6.57
N LEU A 154 6.98 2.77 7.08
CA LEU A 154 6.01 1.98 7.84
C LEU A 154 5.10 1.23 6.88
N VAL A 155 4.93 -0.06 7.13
CA VAL A 155 3.98 -0.93 6.43
C VAL A 155 2.91 -1.38 7.39
N ILE A 156 1.67 -1.11 7.07
CA ILE A 156 0.51 -1.58 7.82
C ILE A 156 -0.31 -2.48 6.89
N LEU A 157 -0.70 -3.65 7.38
CA LEU A 157 -1.65 -4.53 6.73
C LEU A 157 -3.00 -4.43 7.43
N ASN A 158 -4.05 -4.19 6.68
CA ASN A 158 -5.42 -4.13 7.15
C ASN A 158 -6.23 -5.29 6.58
N ASP A 159 -7.06 -5.91 7.41
CA ASP A 159 -8.18 -6.74 6.99
C ASP A 159 -9.43 -5.86 7.04
N VAL A 160 -9.90 -5.42 5.88
CA VAL A 160 -11.02 -4.46 5.80
C VAL A 160 -12.38 -5.09 6.10
N VAL A 161 -12.48 -6.41 6.08
CA VAL A 161 -13.70 -7.15 6.43
C VAL A 161 -13.78 -7.38 7.93
N ASN A 162 -12.68 -7.80 8.57
CA ASN A 162 -12.67 -8.18 9.99
C ASN A 162 -12.13 -7.08 10.91
N GLY A 163 -11.64 -5.95 10.35
CA GLY A 163 -11.12 -4.82 11.11
C GLY A 163 -9.79 -5.09 11.83
N ASN A 164 -9.09 -6.16 11.48
CA ASN A 164 -7.79 -6.47 12.04
C ASN A 164 -6.68 -5.64 11.37
N VAL A 165 -5.69 -5.26 12.16
CA VAL A 165 -4.55 -4.45 11.72
C VAL A 165 -3.25 -5.06 12.23
N TRP A 166 -2.23 -5.12 11.37
CA TRP A 166 -0.89 -5.59 11.72
C TRP A 166 0.15 -4.56 11.31
N ASN A 167 1.23 -4.47 12.10
CA ASN A 167 2.52 -3.95 11.65
C ASN A 167 3.45 -5.17 11.43
N PRO A 168 3.47 -5.75 10.24
CA PRO A 168 4.20 -7.00 10.00
C PRO A 168 5.73 -6.83 10.04
N GLN A 169 6.23 -5.60 10.11
CA GLN A 169 7.65 -5.32 10.29
C GLN A 169 8.10 -5.52 11.74
N GLU A 170 7.18 -5.42 12.70
CA GLU A 170 7.48 -5.49 14.13
C GLU A 170 6.89 -6.75 14.79
N SER A 171 5.71 -7.19 14.35
CA SER A 171 5.00 -8.28 15.03
C SER A 171 4.03 -9.02 14.10
N THR A 172 3.96 -10.34 14.28
CA THR A 172 2.95 -11.20 13.64
C THR A 172 1.57 -11.15 14.32
N LYS A 173 1.45 -10.40 15.41
CA LYS A 173 0.20 -10.28 16.17
C LYS A 173 -0.62 -9.08 15.72
N VAL A 174 -1.95 -9.22 15.84
CA VAL A 174 -2.90 -8.12 15.62
C VAL A 174 -2.59 -6.95 16.54
N ILE A 175 -2.56 -5.75 16.00
CA ILE A 175 -2.48 -4.51 16.80
C ILE A 175 -3.85 -4.28 17.46
N LYS A 176 -3.85 -4.26 18.77
CA LYS A 176 -5.05 -3.90 19.54
C LYS A 176 -5.08 -2.38 19.71
N ILE A 177 -5.90 -1.71 18.92
CA ILE A 177 -6.10 -0.26 19.05
C ILE A 177 -7.01 -0.01 20.26
N GLN A 178 -6.48 0.72 21.23
CA GLN A 178 -7.24 1.11 22.43
C GLN A 178 -7.91 2.47 22.18
N TRP A 179 -9.02 2.48 21.46
CA TRP A 179 -9.76 3.69 21.08
C TRP A 179 -10.09 4.59 22.28
N ASN A 180 -10.48 4.00 23.42
CA ASN A 180 -10.77 4.76 24.65
C ASN A 180 -9.59 5.60 25.16
N LYS A 181 -8.35 5.17 24.90
CA LYS A 181 -7.15 5.95 25.27
C LYS A 181 -6.85 7.06 24.27
N VAL A 182 -7.24 6.90 23.01
CA VAL A 182 -7.08 7.94 21.98
C VAL A 182 -8.03 9.09 22.29
N GLU A 183 -9.30 8.81 22.57
CA GLU A 183 -10.32 9.80 22.94
C GLU A 183 -9.92 10.58 24.22
N THR A 184 -9.41 9.89 25.23
CA THR A 184 -8.99 10.53 26.49
C THR A 184 -7.77 11.46 26.33
N LYS A 185 -6.88 11.19 25.36
CA LYS A 185 -5.75 12.08 25.07
C LYS A 185 -6.20 13.33 24.33
N GLN A 186 -7.16 13.22 23.43
CA GLN A 186 -7.73 14.39 22.75
C GLN A 186 -8.48 15.32 23.71
N SER A 187 -9.29 14.76 24.62
CA SER A 187 -9.98 15.56 25.66
C SER A 187 -9.02 16.24 26.64
N LYS A 188 -7.92 15.58 27.05
CA LYS A 188 -6.93 16.20 27.94
C LYS A 188 -6.07 17.28 27.28
N GLN A 189 -5.82 17.20 25.97
CA GLN A 189 -5.15 18.30 25.25
C GLN A 189 -6.05 19.51 25.06
N GLN A 190 -7.39 19.33 24.98
CA GLN A 190 -8.33 20.44 24.95
C GLN A 190 -8.48 21.14 26.32
N GLU A 191 -8.35 20.42 27.43
CA GLU A 191 -8.44 21.03 28.78
C GLU A 191 -7.20 21.86 29.14
N GLN A 192 -6.02 21.60 28.59
CA GLN A 192 -4.81 22.38 28.89
C GLN A 192 -4.64 23.67 28.04
N ASN A 193 -5.45 23.86 27.00
CA ASN A 193 -5.41 25.07 26.18
C ASN A 193 -6.57 26.04 26.45
N ASN A 194 -7.23 25.93 27.60
CA ASN A 194 -8.44 26.71 27.94
C ASN A 194 -8.14 28.07 28.63
N ASP A 195 -7.08 28.75 28.23
CA ASP A 195 -6.87 30.14 28.64
C ASP A 195 -6.73 31.07 27.42
N SER A 196 -7.62 30.98 26.44
CA SER A 196 -7.89 32.11 25.50
C SER A 196 -9.11 31.82 24.62
N ALA A 197 -10.15 32.61 24.90
CA ALA A 197 -11.24 32.97 24.00
C ALA A 197 -12.24 31.89 23.52
N ASN A 198 -13.40 31.86 24.18
CA ASN A 198 -14.77 31.75 23.64
C ASN A 198 -14.86 31.54 22.12
N ASN A 199 -14.87 30.27 21.67
CA ASN A 199 -15.58 29.80 20.47
C ASN A 199 -15.48 28.28 20.36
N GLN A 200 -16.02 27.56 21.34
CA GLN A 200 -16.30 26.11 21.16
C GLN A 200 -17.67 25.97 20.49
N HIS A 201 -17.69 25.91 19.17
CA HIS A 201 -18.79 25.29 18.46
C HIS A 201 -18.76 23.78 18.67
N ASN A 202 -19.55 23.31 19.62
CA ASN A 202 -19.75 21.88 19.87
C ASN A 202 -20.52 21.30 18.68
N PHE A 203 -19.85 20.50 17.85
CA PHE A 203 -20.39 19.88 16.63
C PHE A 203 -21.74 19.16 16.89
N SER A 204 -21.88 18.52 18.05
CA SER A 204 -23.14 17.86 18.47
C SER A 204 -24.31 18.85 18.65
N LYS A 205 -24.04 20.10 19.04
CA LYS A 205 -25.04 21.14 19.18
C LYS A 205 -25.44 21.76 17.86
N THR A 206 -24.49 21.85 16.91
CA THR A 206 -24.73 22.43 15.59
C THR A 206 -25.58 21.51 14.72
N CYS A 207 -25.42 20.17 14.85
CA CYS A 207 -26.21 19.19 14.09
C CYS A 207 -27.64 18.98 14.65
N SER A 208 -27.92 19.36 15.91
CA SER A 208 -29.23 19.12 16.54
C SER A 208 -30.20 20.26 16.48
N SER A 209 -29.83 21.45 16.05
CA SER A 209 -30.65 22.65 16.23
C SER A 209 -30.98 23.49 15.00
N GLN A 210 -30.48 23.17 13.80
CA GLN A 210 -30.89 23.91 12.60
C GLN A 210 -30.76 23.10 11.32
N SER A 211 -31.74 23.20 10.43
CA SER A 211 -31.62 22.94 9.00
C SER A 211 -30.64 23.96 8.37
N GLY A 212 -29.36 23.86 8.77
CA GLY A 212 -28.31 24.76 8.32
C GLY A 212 -27.83 24.37 6.95
N GLN A 213 -27.81 25.31 6.01
CA GLN A 213 -27.01 25.19 4.80
C GLN A 213 -25.56 24.92 5.22
N ILE A 214 -24.98 23.86 4.68
CA ILE A 214 -23.55 23.62 4.79
C ILE A 214 -22.86 24.75 4.03
N LYS A 215 -22.17 25.64 4.75
CA LYS A 215 -21.41 26.73 4.18
C LYS A 215 -19.93 26.30 4.19
N ALA A 216 -19.34 26.15 3.03
CA ALA A 216 -17.89 26.00 2.91
C ALA A 216 -17.27 27.39 3.01
N GLU A 217 -16.29 27.56 3.89
CA GLU A 217 -15.48 28.77 3.99
C GLU A 217 -14.06 28.48 3.52
N ASP A 218 -13.40 29.49 2.96
CA ASP A 218 -12.02 29.36 2.51
C ASP A 218 -11.07 29.34 3.70
N ASP A 219 -10.29 28.25 3.80
CA ASP A 219 -9.24 28.09 4.80
C ASP A 219 -7.88 28.54 4.25
N SER A 220 -7.11 29.28 5.04
CA SER A 220 -5.74 29.61 4.69
C SER A 220 -4.77 28.98 5.68
N PHE A 221 -3.82 28.21 5.15
CA PHE A 221 -2.83 27.49 5.93
C PHE A 221 -1.41 27.99 5.64
N GLY A 222 -0.63 28.22 6.68
CA GLY A 222 0.79 28.48 6.56
C GLY A 222 1.58 27.17 6.55
N ALA A 223 2.35 26.89 5.50
CA ALA A 223 3.22 25.74 5.43
C ALA A 223 4.70 26.19 5.36
N ARG A 224 5.58 25.52 6.09
CA ARG A 224 7.03 25.69 5.94
C ARG A 224 7.53 24.79 4.84
N THR A 225 8.41 25.31 3.98
CA THR A 225 9.07 24.52 2.94
C THR A 225 9.77 23.30 3.53
N GLY A 226 9.50 22.11 3.01
CA GLY A 226 10.12 20.85 3.46
C GLY A 226 9.48 20.20 4.69
N SER A 227 8.36 20.72 5.22
CA SER A 227 7.59 20.08 6.29
C SER A 227 6.29 19.45 5.74
N GLN A 228 5.91 18.30 6.31
CA GLN A 228 4.57 17.74 6.10
C GLN A 228 3.62 18.33 7.14
N GLN A 229 2.45 18.75 6.70
CA GLN A 229 1.42 19.28 7.56
C GLN A 229 0.13 18.50 7.33
N ILE A 230 -0.48 18.01 8.40
CA ILE A 230 -1.81 17.41 8.37
C ILE A 230 -2.81 18.55 8.45
N LEU A 231 -3.61 18.73 7.41
CA LEU A 231 -4.70 19.69 7.39
C LEU A 231 -5.96 19.03 7.94
N ASP A 232 -6.53 19.61 8.98
CA ASP A 232 -7.80 19.17 9.55
C ASP A 232 -8.95 19.93 8.86
N VAL A 233 -9.36 19.44 7.70
CA VAL A 233 -10.40 20.05 6.84
C VAL A 233 -11.82 19.92 7.38
N LEU A 234 -12.01 19.23 8.52
CA LEU A 234 -13.34 19.05 9.13
C LEU A 234 -13.59 19.98 10.32
N ARG A 235 -12.77 21.00 10.51
CA ARG A 235 -12.83 21.90 11.67
C ARG A 235 -13.66 23.17 11.48
N ASN A 236 -14.30 23.32 10.33
CA ASN A 236 -15.21 24.46 10.06
C ASN A 236 -16.63 24.17 10.48
#